data_c2788f5d66eb8de0b640bfaee97a79e9
#
_entry.id   c2788f5d66eb8de0b640bfaee97a79e9
#
_cell.length_a   1.000
_cell.length_b   1.000
_cell.length_c   1.000
_cell.angle_alpha   90.00
_cell.angle_beta   90.00
_cell.angle_gamma   90.00
#
_symmetry.space_group_name_H-M   'P 1'
#
loop_
_entity.id
_entity.type
_entity.pdbx_description
1 polymer ?
#
loop_
_entity_poly.entity_id
_entity_poly.type
_entity_poly.pdbx_seq_one_letter_code
_entity_poly.pdbx_strand_id
1 'polypeptide(L)'
;MFDYPAVVKAQAEGGFVVTFPDVPEAITQGEDREEALLYAVEALEAALSFYVDDRRPLPVPSKAKRGQPVVRPSVLESAKLAIYAEMLAQGVKKSELARRLGWHMPQVDRLLDLNHASRMEHLESA
;
A
#
# COMPACT_ATOMS: atom_id res chain seq x y z
N MET A 1 -6.04 -6.50 -6.91
CA MET A 1 -5.59 -5.21 -7.46
C MET A 1 -4.20 -4.83 -6.93
N PHE A 2 -3.99 -4.87 -5.61
CA PHE A 2 -2.70 -4.52 -5.00
C PHE A 2 -1.98 -5.76 -4.48
N ASP A 3 -1.90 -6.77 -5.34
CA ASP A 3 -1.29 -8.06 -5.03
C ASP A 3 0.15 -8.05 -5.55
N TYR A 4 1.10 -7.71 -4.70
CA TYR A 4 2.49 -7.55 -5.11
C TYR A 4 3.29 -8.82 -4.86
N PRO A 5 3.92 -9.38 -5.90
CA PRO A 5 4.83 -10.49 -5.71
C PRO A 5 6.01 -10.10 -4.84
N ALA A 6 6.40 -11.01 -3.96
CA ALA A 6 7.53 -10.82 -3.06
C ALA A 6 8.59 -11.89 -3.28
N VAL A 7 9.82 -11.54 -2.94
CA VAL A 7 10.96 -12.47 -2.94
C VAL A 7 11.40 -12.66 -1.51
N VAL A 8 11.37 -13.90 -1.03
CA VAL A 8 11.80 -14.26 0.32
C VAL A 8 13.13 -14.99 0.20
N LYS A 9 14.16 -14.45 0.85
CA LYS A 9 15.51 -14.99 0.75
C LYS A 9 16.10 -15.28 2.13
N ALA A 10 16.53 -16.52 2.33
CA ALA A 10 17.21 -16.90 3.57
C ALA A 10 18.56 -16.20 3.67
N GLN A 11 18.90 -15.74 4.87
CA GLN A 11 20.19 -15.11 5.15
C GLN A 11 21.16 -16.13 5.71
N ALA A 12 22.44 -16.03 5.33
CA ALA A 12 23.48 -16.92 5.84
C ALA A 12 23.63 -16.84 7.37
N GLU A 13 23.33 -15.69 7.95
CA GLU A 13 23.44 -15.41 9.38
C GLU A 13 22.17 -15.78 10.15
N GLY A 14 21.17 -16.32 9.46
CA GLY A 14 19.84 -16.62 10.01
C GLY A 14 18.83 -15.56 9.61
N GLY A 15 17.57 -15.95 9.67
CA GLY A 15 16.45 -15.08 9.28
C GLY A 15 16.22 -15.04 7.78
N PHE A 16 15.23 -14.26 7.42
CA PHE A 16 14.79 -14.11 6.04
C PHE A 16 14.59 -12.64 5.70
N VAL A 17 14.94 -12.26 4.48
CA VAL A 17 14.70 -10.91 3.96
C VAL A 17 13.59 -11.00 2.88
N VAL A 18 12.67 -10.07 2.92
CA VAL A 18 11.60 -9.95 1.92
C VAL A 18 11.80 -8.65 1.14
N THR A 19 11.78 -8.77 -0.18
CA THR A 19 11.85 -7.63 -1.10
C THR A 19 10.69 -7.72 -2.08
N PHE A 20 10.42 -6.61 -2.75
CA PHE A 20 9.35 -6.53 -3.74
C PHE A 20 9.94 -5.99 -5.05
N PRO A 21 9.99 -6.79 -6.10
CA PRO A 21 10.54 -6.31 -7.39
C PRO A 21 9.83 -5.07 -7.93
N ASP A 22 8.50 -4.97 -7.73
CA ASP A 22 7.72 -3.84 -8.23
C ASP A 22 7.77 -2.62 -7.31
N VAL A 23 8.18 -2.81 -6.05
CA VAL A 23 8.23 -1.76 -5.03
C VAL A 23 9.57 -1.85 -4.32
N PRO A 24 10.66 -1.39 -4.97
CA PRO A 24 12.01 -1.57 -4.43
C PRO A 24 12.24 -0.89 -3.08
N GLU A 25 11.43 0.08 -2.72
CA GLU A 25 11.51 0.75 -1.41
C GLU A 25 11.04 -0.14 -0.26
N ALA A 26 10.26 -1.20 -0.55
CA ALA A 26 9.75 -2.09 0.48
C ALA A 26 10.74 -3.22 0.74
N ILE A 27 11.37 -3.18 1.91
CA ILE A 27 12.31 -4.21 2.37
C ILE A 27 12.02 -4.47 3.84
N THR A 28 11.99 -5.74 4.22
CA THR A 28 11.87 -6.13 5.62
C THR A 28 12.58 -7.45 5.87
N GLN A 29 12.65 -7.83 7.13
CA GLN A 29 13.24 -9.11 7.53
C GLN A 29 12.51 -9.67 8.75
N GLY A 30 12.66 -10.95 8.98
CA GLY A 30 12.10 -11.65 10.12
C GLY A 30 12.96 -12.84 10.49
N GLU A 31 12.75 -13.39 11.67
CA GLU A 31 13.52 -14.53 12.16
C GLU A 31 13.19 -15.81 11.39
N ASP A 32 11.94 -15.96 10.99
CA ASP A 32 11.50 -17.06 10.16
C ASP A 32 10.69 -16.52 8.96
N ARG A 33 10.37 -17.41 8.03
CA ARG A 33 9.66 -17.03 6.81
C ARG A 33 8.29 -16.41 7.10
N GLU A 34 7.56 -16.98 8.06
CA GLU A 34 6.23 -16.53 8.41
C GLU A 34 6.26 -15.12 9.00
N GLU A 35 7.18 -14.88 9.94
CA GLU A 35 7.36 -13.55 10.53
C GLU A 35 7.77 -12.52 9.48
N ALA A 36 8.71 -12.88 8.61
CA ALA A 36 9.17 -11.98 7.55
C ALA A 36 8.02 -11.59 6.62
N LEU A 37 7.14 -12.54 6.25
CA LEU A 37 5.98 -12.26 5.41
C LEU A 37 4.93 -11.42 6.13
N LEU A 38 4.79 -11.61 7.43
CA LEU A 38 3.89 -10.78 8.24
C LEU A 38 4.35 -9.33 8.27
N TYR A 39 5.65 -9.10 8.50
CA TYR A 39 6.23 -7.76 8.47
C TYR A 39 6.24 -7.16 7.06
N ALA A 40 6.20 -8.00 6.03
CA ALA A 40 6.19 -7.54 4.65
C ALA A 40 4.93 -6.72 4.33
N VAL A 41 3.80 -7.01 4.97
CA VAL A 41 2.57 -6.22 4.79
C VAL A 41 2.82 -4.78 5.23
N GLU A 42 3.37 -4.58 6.41
CA GLU A 42 3.67 -3.24 6.93
C GLU A 42 4.71 -2.51 6.08
N ALA A 43 5.75 -3.22 5.65
CA ALA A 43 6.78 -2.63 4.79
C ALA A 43 6.21 -2.19 3.45
N LEU A 44 5.33 -2.99 2.87
CA LEU A 44 4.66 -2.65 1.62
C LEU A 44 3.77 -1.42 1.80
N GLU A 45 2.97 -1.39 2.85
CA GLU A 45 2.09 -0.26 3.15
C GLU A 45 2.88 1.04 3.36
N ALA A 46 3.98 0.96 4.12
CA ALA A 46 4.85 2.11 4.34
C ALA A 46 5.46 2.62 3.03
N ALA A 47 5.94 1.73 2.18
CA ALA A 47 6.52 2.10 0.89
C ALA A 47 5.48 2.73 -0.03
N LEU A 48 4.29 2.15 -0.10
CA LEU A 48 3.21 2.71 -0.94
C LEU A 48 2.73 4.07 -0.43
N SER A 49 2.82 4.33 0.88
CA SER A 49 2.46 5.63 1.44
C SER A 49 3.34 6.76 0.89
N PHE A 50 4.60 6.48 0.59
CA PHE A 50 5.49 7.48 -0.02
C PHE A 50 5.03 7.84 -1.45
N TYR A 51 4.52 6.87 -2.20
CA TYR A 51 3.96 7.15 -3.53
C TYR A 51 2.74 8.06 -3.43
N VAL A 52 1.87 7.80 -2.45
CA VAL A 52 0.68 8.62 -2.21
C VAL A 52 1.08 10.05 -1.81
N ASP A 53 2.03 10.19 -0.88
CA ASP A 53 2.49 11.49 -0.39
C ASP A 53 3.15 12.31 -1.50
N ASP A 54 3.89 11.65 -2.39
CA ASP A 54 4.57 12.30 -3.51
C ASP A 54 3.68 12.48 -4.74
N ARG A 55 2.43 12.07 -4.68
CA ARG A 55 1.49 12.11 -5.80
C ARG A 55 2.02 11.36 -7.03
N ARG A 56 2.72 10.26 -6.80
CA ARG A 56 3.22 9.40 -7.88
C ARG A 56 2.22 8.28 -8.19
N PRO A 57 2.15 7.82 -9.44
CA PRO A 57 1.37 6.63 -9.75
C PRO A 57 1.87 5.42 -8.96
N LEU A 58 0.95 4.61 -8.46
CA LEU A 58 1.31 3.38 -7.75
C LEU A 58 1.96 2.39 -8.71
N PRO A 59 2.97 1.63 -8.24
CA PRO A 59 3.55 0.58 -9.07
C PRO A 59 2.48 -0.43 -9.47
N VAL A 60 2.51 -0.85 -10.73
CA VAL A 60 1.60 -1.89 -11.23
C VAL A 60 2.14 -3.25 -10.80
N PRO A 61 1.35 -4.06 -10.07
CA PRO A 61 1.81 -5.39 -9.68
C PRO A 61 2.08 -6.28 -10.89
N SER A 62 3.25 -6.91 -10.91
CA SER A 62 3.56 -7.92 -11.90
C SER A 62 2.78 -9.19 -11.61
N LYS A 63 2.67 -10.05 -12.60
CA LYS A 63 2.09 -11.37 -12.38
C LYS A 63 3.05 -12.23 -11.58
N ALA A 64 2.57 -12.83 -10.50
CA ALA A 64 3.39 -13.70 -9.66
C ALA A 64 3.79 -14.96 -10.43
N LYS A 65 5.02 -15.40 -10.23
CA LYS A 65 5.50 -16.67 -10.75
C LYS A 65 4.93 -17.81 -9.89
N ARG A 66 4.90 -19.00 -10.44
CA ARG A 66 4.41 -20.17 -9.74
C ARG A 66 5.19 -20.35 -8.41
N GLY A 67 4.46 -20.46 -7.30
CA GLY A 67 5.04 -20.63 -5.98
C GLY A 67 5.58 -19.36 -5.35
N GLN A 68 5.53 -18.23 -6.06
CA GLN A 68 6.01 -16.97 -5.52
C GLN A 68 4.98 -16.39 -4.54
N PRO A 69 5.43 -15.96 -3.34
CA PRO A 69 4.51 -15.31 -2.40
C PRO A 69 3.96 -14.02 -2.97
N VAL A 70 2.71 -13.74 -2.63
CA VAL A 70 2.04 -12.48 -2.97
C VAL A 70 1.64 -11.82 -1.66
N VAL A 71 1.95 -10.54 -1.52
CA VAL A 71 1.63 -9.75 -0.33
C VAL A 71 0.64 -8.67 -0.72
N ARG A 72 -0.37 -8.49 0.13
CA ARG A 72 -1.42 -7.48 -0.04
C ARG A 72 -1.43 -6.53 1.14
N PRO A 73 -1.66 -5.24 0.89
CA PRO A 73 -2.02 -4.34 1.98
C PRO A 73 -3.31 -4.81 2.66
N SER A 74 -3.54 -4.37 3.90
CA SER A 74 -4.79 -4.66 4.59
C SER A 74 -5.99 -4.17 3.77
N VAL A 75 -7.18 -4.68 4.10
CA VAL A 75 -8.42 -4.27 3.41
C VAL A 75 -8.61 -2.75 3.48
N LEU A 76 -8.37 -2.16 4.65
CA LEU A 76 -8.49 -0.71 4.82
C LEU A 76 -7.49 0.05 3.94
N GLU A 77 -6.23 -0.35 3.97
CA GLU A 77 -5.19 0.31 3.18
C GLU A 77 -5.42 0.11 1.67
N SER A 78 -5.86 -1.07 1.27
CA SER A 78 -6.21 -1.34 -0.13
C SER A 78 -7.35 -0.44 -0.62
N ALA A 79 -8.34 -0.19 0.23
CA ALA A 79 -9.44 0.72 -0.11
C ALA A 79 -8.94 2.16 -0.29
N LYS A 80 -8.05 2.63 0.59
CA LYS A 80 -7.44 3.96 0.47
C LYS A 80 -6.60 4.09 -0.80
N LEU A 81 -5.83 3.06 -1.12
CA LEU A 81 -5.02 3.02 -2.34
C LEU A 81 -5.89 3.05 -3.60
N ALA A 82 -7.02 2.35 -3.58
CA ALA A 82 -7.96 2.35 -4.70
C ALA A 82 -8.56 3.75 -4.94
N ILE A 83 -8.91 4.45 -3.87
CA ILE A 83 -9.40 5.83 -3.95
C ILE A 83 -8.32 6.74 -4.53
N TYR A 84 -7.10 6.63 -4.04
CA TYR A 84 -5.99 7.42 -4.54
C TYR A 84 -5.72 7.16 -6.02
N ALA A 85 -5.71 5.90 -6.44
CA ALA A 85 -5.48 5.54 -7.84
C ALA A 85 -6.57 6.13 -8.74
N GLU A 86 -7.82 6.11 -8.31
CA GLU A 86 -8.93 6.68 -9.06
C GLU A 86 -8.82 8.21 -9.15
N MET A 87 -8.40 8.86 -8.06
CA MET A 87 -8.16 10.31 -8.08
C MET A 87 -7.10 10.68 -9.12
N LEU A 88 -6.00 9.94 -9.18
CA LEU A 88 -4.96 10.18 -10.18
C LEU A 88 -5.47 9.95 -11.59
N ALA A 89 -6.22 8.86 -11.80
CA ALA A 89 -6.76 8.52 -13.12
C ALA A 89 -7.70 9.60 -13.64
N GLN A 90 -8.47 10.23 -12.76
CA GLN A 90 -9.42 11.28 -13.11
C GLN A 90 -8.83 12.70 -13.00
N GLY A 91 -7.59 12.84 -12.56
CA GLY A 91 -6.97 14.13 -12.34
C GLY A 91 -7.60 14.94 -11.21
N VAL A 92 -8.24 14.27 -10.25
CA VAL A 92 -8.90 14.92 -9.10
C VAL A 92 -7.87 15.20 -8.02
N LYS A 93 -7.81 16.46 -7.56
CA LYS A 93 -6.95 16.87 -6.45
C LYS A 93 -7.71 16.75 -5.12
N LYS A 94 -6.95 16.74 -4.00
CA LYS A 94 -7.54 16.66 -2.66
C LYS A 94 -8.58 17.73 -2.40
N SER A 95 -8.32 18.97 -2.82
CA SER A 95 -9.26 20.09 -2.63
C SER A 95 -10.57 19.86 -3.37
N GLU A 96 -10.53 19.29 -4.56
CA GLU A 96 -11.73 18.97 -5.32
C GLU A 96 -12.49 17.81 -4.67
N LEU A 97 -11.80 16.80 -4.17
CA LEU A 97 -12.43 15.70 -3.45
C LEU A 97 -13.13 16.21 -2.20
N ALA A 98 -12.47 17.09 -1.42
CA ALA A 98 -13.08 17.70 -0.24
C ALA A 98 -14.36 18.43 -0.61
N ARG A 99 -14.36 19.21 -1.68
CA ARG A 99 -15.52 19.94 -2.14
C ARG A 99 -16.66 19.00 -2.55
N ARG A 100 -16.36 17.93 -3.29
CA ARG A 100 -17.37 16.96 -3.74
C ARG A 100 -18.03 16.22 -2.59
N LEU A 101 -17.26 15.93 -1.53
CA LEU A 101 -17.74 15.22 -0.35
C LEU A 101 -18.32 16.15 0.71
N GLY A 102 -18.12 17.46 0.57
CA GLY A 102 -18.49 18.42 1.61
C GLY A 102 -17.61 18.29 2.85
N TRP A 103 -16.39 17.86 2.68
CA TRP A 103 -15.43 17.62 3.78
C TRP A 103 -14.42 18.75 3.87
N HIS A 104 -13.80 18.86 5.05
CA HIS A 104 -12.64 19.74 5.27
C HIS A 104 -11.36 19.00 4.84
N MET A 105 -10.33 19.78 4.46
CA MET A 105 -9.07 19.22 4.01
C MET A 105 -8.44 18.20 4.98
N PRO A 106 -8.43 18.46 6.31
CA PRO A 106 -7.89 17.46 7.23
C PRO A 106 -8.59 16.10 7.15
N GLN A 107 -9.89 16.06 6.84
CA GLN A 107 -10.62 14.81 6.67
C GLN A 107 -10.15 14.06 5.43
N VAL A 108 -9.89 14.77 4.32
CA VAL A 108 -9.35 14.17 3.10
C VAL A 108 -7.93 13.67 3.32
N ASP A 109 -7.10 14.44 4.03
CA ASP A 109 -5.74 14.03 4.34
C ASP A 109 -5.72 12.73 5.15
N ARG A 110 -6.61 12.60 6.14
CA ARG A 110 -6.73 11.36 6.92
C ARG A 110 -7.24 10.18 6.09
N LEU A 111 -8.15 10.44 5.16
CA LEU A 111 -8.66 9.41 4.26
C LEU A 111 -7.53 8.80 3.43
N LEU A 112 -6.59 9.61 2.96
CA LEU A 112 -5.49 9.19 2.12
C LEU A 112 -4.24 8.80 2.90
N ASP A 113 -4.23 9.01 4.23
CA ASP A 113 -3.11 8.63 5.08
C ASP A 113 -3.19 7.14 5.38
N LEU A 114 -2.26 6.36 4.84
CA LEU A 114 -2.22 4.91 5.04
C LEU A 114 -1.93 4.50 6.47
N ASN A 115 -1.46 5.44 7.30
CA ASN A 115 -1.19 5.19 8.72
C ASN A 115 -2.38 5.57 9.62
N HIS A 116 -3.49 6.01 9.03
CA HIS A 116 -4.67 6.42 9.78
C HIS A 116 -5.84 5.47 9.53
N ALA A 117 -6.42 4.92 10.61
CA ALA A 117 -7.60 4.05 10.52
C ALA A 117 -8.84 4.91 10.27
N SER A 118 -9.34 4.91 9.04
CA SER A 118 -10.59 5.56 8.66
C SER A 118 -11.75 4.56 8.74
N ARG A 119 -12.96 5.06 8.91
CA ARG A 119 -14.14 4.20 8.86
C ARG A 119 -14.41 3.80 7.42
N MET A 120 -14.77 2.54 7.20
CA MET A 120 -15.07 2.04 5.87
C MET A 120 -16.22 2.81 5.21
N GLU A 121 -17.20 3.25 5.97
CA GLU A 121 -18.30 4.06 5.46
C GLU A 121 -17.84 5.38 4.84
N HIS A 122 -16.77 6.00 5.38
CA HIS A 122 -16.17 7.20 4.79
C HIS A 122 -15.48 6.88 3.47
N LEU A 123 -14.85 5.71 3.37
CA LEU A 123 -14.22 5.26 2.15
C LEU A 123 -15.25 4.98 1.06
N GLU A 124 -16.38 4.41 1.43
CA GLU A 124 -17.47 4.14 0.51
C GLU A 124 -18.11 5.42 -0.02
N SER A 125 -18.13 6.48 0.78
CA SER A 125 -18.65 7.80 0.35
C SER A 125 -17.74 8.47 -0.66
N ALA A 126 -16.47 8.14 -0.64
CA ALA A 126 -15.49 8.70 -1.57
C ALA A 126 -15.56 7.99 -2.91
#